data_58cc4106359e240f6d413d2537a7f93c
#
_entry.id   58cc4106359e240f6d413d2537a7f93c
#
_cell.length_a   1.000
_cell.length_b   1.000
_cell.length_c   1.000
_cell.angle_alpha   90.00
_cell.angle_beta   90.00
_cell.angle_gamma   90.00
#
_symmetry.space_group_name_H-M   'P 1'
#
loop_
_entity.id
_entity.type
_entity.pdbx_description
1 polymer ?
#
loop_
_entity_poly.entity_id
_entity_poly.type
_entity_poly.pdbx_seq_one_letter_code
_entity_poly.pdbx_strand_id
1 'polypeptide(L)'
;MKRELLDNGNIWQKSDGRWIGMVRYKDEFGVAQRKSFSSKKKKTLQAKMTEYVKNFNEQVTNSDEARKPLKESMKNWLRVYKFPEVERTTYDRYECTAEHQIYPYIGNKPVGDVTPADIKKLLTKHMNKGYAFTTSKKAYSLLKMFFKQLYQEGAIPNNPMAMIDMTKKDNYLAAQNKESKPQCDLVVVFTDEELEKIREEAFKRFANGKPVYQQSAAYFLMLNTGLRAGELCGIINSDIDLENRVIHLQRGVKEVHVRDGLEYVPKLEVKVGKLKSKTSKRDVPLNDNAIEMINRLREEVYLGEDKPLIPDENGNFTNPRNMRNRFYRILDAIGLPHKGLHAFRHTFATRLINGVKQPDGSVKALSVKQVAELLGHTTSEITEIYYVKRDTTRLAGLTDGFNL
;
A
#
# COMPACT_ATOMS: atom_id res chain seq x y z
N MET A 1 -19.21 -25.65 -3.26
CA MET A 1 -19.09 -24.74 -4.41
C MET A 1 -20.46 -24.45 -4.97
N LYS A 2 -20.63 -23.41 -5.73
CA LYS A 2 -21.92 -22.97 -6.26
C LYS A 2 -22.22 -23.66 -7.59
N ARG A 3 -23.52 -23.81 -7.90
CA ARG A 3 -23.97 -24.11 -9.25
C ARG A 3 -23.66 -22.92 -10.17
N GLU A 4 -22.93 -23.14 -11.24
CA GLU A 4 -22.52 -22.15 -12.22
C GLU A 4 -23.10 -22.48 -13.60
N LEU A 5 -23.78 -21.50 -14.22
CA LEU A 5 -24.28 -21.70 -15.58
C LEU A 5 -23.09 -21.58 -16.55
N LEU A 6 -22.85 -22.62 -17.34
CA LEU A 6 -21.76 -22.69 -18.31
C LEU A 6 -22.16 -22.10 -19.67
N ASP A 7 -23.44 -22.24 -20.05
CA ASP A 7 -24.02 -21.65 -21.26
C ASP A 7 -25.53 -21.43 -21.12
N ASN A 8 -26.09 -20.59 -21.98
CA ASN A 8 -27.53 -20.33 -22.04
C ASN A 8 -28.30 -21.42 -22.83
N GLY A 9 -27.61 -22.47 -23.28
CA GLY A 9 -28.14 -23.64 -23.91
C GLY A 9 -28.16 -23.61 -25.43
N ASN A 10 -27.96 -24.81 -26.00
CA ASN A 10 -28.05 -25.06 -27.43
C ASN A 10 -29.40 -25.72 -27.73
N ILE A 11 -29.98 -25.40 -28.90
CA ILE A 11 -31.28 -25.95 -29.38
C ILE A 11 -31.08 -26.57 -30.76
N TRP A 12 -31.58 -27.82 -30.91
CA TRP A 12 -31.58 -28.52 -32.18
C TRP A 12 -32.88 -29.33 -32.36
N GLN A 13 -33.17 -29.75 -33.59
CA GLN A 13 -34.31 -30.58 -33.90
C GLN A 13 -33.86 -32.03 -34.14
N LYS A 14 -34.55 -33.00 -33.53
CA LYS A 14 -34.34 -34.41 -33.80
C LYS A 14 -35.03 -34.84 -35.08
N SER A 15 -34.65 -36.01 -35.63
CA SER A 15 -35.26 -36.64 -36.80
C SER A 15 -36.74 -36.95 -36.62
N ASP A 16 -37.23 -37.14 -35.40
CA ASP A 16 -38.64 -37.32 -35.02
C ASP A 16 -39.45 -36.01 -34.96
N GLY A 17 -38.87 -34.90 -35.37
CA GLY A 17 -39.51 -33.57 -35.40
C GLY A 17 -39.54 -32.85 -34.07
N ARG A 18 -39.11 -33.45 -32.95
CA ARG A 18 -39.07 -32.81 -31.65
C ARG A 18 -37.85 -31.90 -31.50
N TRP A 19 -38.06 -30.75 -30.90
CA TRP A 19 -37.02 -29.82 -30.53
C TRP A 19 -36.42 -30.23 -29.18
N ILE A 20 -35.09 -30.28 -29.10
CA ILE A 20 -34.31 -30.54 -27.89
C ILE A 20 -33.50 -29.32 -27.57
N GLY A 21 -33.41 -28.98 -26.27
CA GLY A 21 -32.53 -27.95 -25.74
C GLY A 21 -31.72 -28.50 -24.58
N MET A 22 -30.53 -28.03 -24.41
CA MET A 22 -29.64 -28.46 -23.33
C MET A 22 -28.91 -27.26 -22.74
N VAL A 23 -29.02 -27.11 -21.43
CA VAL A 23 -28.29 -26.11 -20.62
C VAL A 23 -27.22 -26.85 -19.82
N ARG A 24 -25.98 -26.34 -19.85
CA ARG A 24 -24.87 -26.91 -19.07
C ARG A 24 -24.59 -26.02 -17.86
N TYR A 25 -24.33 -26.66 -16.73
CA TYR A 25 -23.96 -25.96 -15.49
C TYR A 25 -23.00 -26.83 -14.68
N LYS A 26 -22.24 -26.22 -13.78
CA LYS A 26 -21.53 -26.95 -12.72
C LYS A 26 -22.42 -27.01 -11.50
N ASP A 27 -22.45 -28.17 -10.85
CA ASP A 27 -23.14 -28.34 -9.58
C ASP A 27 -22.37 -27.75 -8.39
N GLU A 28 -22.91 -27.89 -7.20
CA GLU A 28 -22.31 -27.39 -5.95
C GLU A 28 -20.96 -28.05 -5.60
N PHE A 29 -20.61 -29.16 -6.26
CA PHE A 29 -19.34 -29.87 -6.12
C PHE A 29 -18.35 -29.51 -7.25
N GLY A 30 -18.74 -28.61 -8.17
CA GLY A 30 -17.90 -28.19 -9.31
C GLY A 30 -17.94 -29.17 -10.48
N VAL A 31 -18.82 -30.22 -10.43
CA VAL A 31 -18.95 -31.20 -11.48
C VAL A 31 -19.86 -30.67 -12.60
N ALA A 32 -19.41 -30.80 -13.84
CA ALA A 32 -20.20 -30.38 -15.00
C ALA A 32 -21.45 -31.24 -15.17
N GLN A 33 -22.60 -30.61 -15.14
CA GLN A 33 -23.93 -31.21 -15.29
C GLN A 33 -24.64 -30.64 -16.50
N ARG A 34 -25.66 -31.33 -16.97
CA ARG A 34 -26.53 -30.92 -18.08
C ARG A 34 -27.99 -31.09 -17.75
N LYS A 35 -28.83 -30.12 -18.10
CA LYS A 35 -30.28 -30.18 -18.04
C LYS A 35 -30.83 -30.18 -19.45
N SER A 36 -31.56 -31.25 -19.82
CA SER A 36 -32.17 -31.38 -21.14
C SER A 36 -33.66 -31.03 -21.10
N PHE A 37 -34.13 -30.39 -22.15
CA PHE A 37 -35.52 -30.01 -22.35
C PHE A 37 -35.99 -30.54 -23.72
N SER A 38 -37.26 -30.83 -23.85
CA SER A 38 -37.87 -31.25 -25.12
C SER A 38 -39.25 -30.64 -25.34
N SER A 39 -39.59 -30.35 -26.60
CA SER A 39 -40.90 -29.84 -26.98
C SER A 39 -41.18 -30.12 -28.45
N LYS A 40 -42.48 -30.27 -28.82
CA LYS A 40 -42.90 -30.31 -30.22
C LYS A 40 -42.79 -28.96 -30.92
N LYS A 41 -42.83 -27.85 -30.18
CA LYS A 41 -42.74 -26.49 -30.72
C LYS A 41 -41.45 -25.80 -30.20
N LYS A 42 -40.65 -25.21 -31.12
CA LYS A 42 -39.42 -24.51 -30.81
C LYS A 42 -39.64 -23.35 -29.79
N LYS A 43 -40.68 -22.55 -29.99
CA LYS A 43 -41.03 -21.41 -29.14
C LYS A 43 -41.33 -21.83 -27.69
N THR A 44 -42.02 -22.95 -27.50
CA THR A 44 -42.31 -23.52 -26.18
C THR A 44 -41.05 -24.07 -25.50
N LEU A 45 -40.14 -24.63 -26.28
CA LEU A 45 -38.84 -25.07 -25.76
C LEU A 45 -37.99 -23.89 -25.26
N GLN A 46 -37.89 -22.85 -26.08
CA GLN A 46 -37.19 -21.65 -25.74
C GLN A 46 -37.73 -21.03 -24.45
N ALA A 47 -39.05 -20.90 -24.32
CA ALA A 47 -39.68 -20.41 -23.10
C ALA A 47 -39.31 -21.22 -21.86
N LYS A 48 -39.34 -22.56 -21.95
CA LYS A 48 -38.93 -23.45 -20.83
C LYS A 48 -37.46 -23.31 -20.46
N MET A 49 -36.59 -23.13 -21.45
CA MET A 49 -35.16 -22.94 -21.19
C MET A 49 -34.88 -21.56 -20.56
N THR A 50 -35.50 -20.49 -21.08
CA THR A 50 -35.40 -19.15 -20.55
C THR A 50 -35.90 -19.08 -19.11
N GLU A 51 -37.04 -19.73 -18.83
CA GLU A 51 -37.59 -19.83 -17.49
C GLU A 51 -36.65 -20.60 -16.54
N TYR A 52 -36.08 -21.72 -16.99
CA TYR A 52 -35.09 -22.45 -16.19
C TYR A 52 -33.83 -21.61 -15.89
N VAL A 53 -33.27 -20.91 -16.89
CA VAL A 53 -32.12 -20.04 -16.74
C VAL A 53 -32.45 -18.86 -15.79
N LYS A 54 -33.67 -18.30 -15.94
CA LYS A 54 -34.15 -17.25 -15.05
C LYS A 54 -34.25 -17.74 -13.61
N ASN A 55 -34.91 -18.86 -13.38
CA ASN A 55 -35.04 -19.47 -12.05
C ASN A 55 -33.70 -19.92 -11.47
N PHE A 56 -32.77 -20.40 -12.31
CA PHE A 56 -31.42 -20.73 -11.91
C PHE A 56 -30.68 -19.48 -11.39
N ASN A 57 -30.81 -18.36 -12.07
CA ASN A 57 -30.27 -17.10 -11.68
C ASN A 57 -31.00 -16.49 -10.47
N GLU A 58 -32.35 -16.64 -10.38
CA GLU A 58 -33.16 -16.15 -9.26
C GLU A 58 -32.88 -16.89 -7.94
N GLN A 59 -32.57 -18.20 -8.00
CA GLN A 59 -32.15 -18.96 -6.80
C GLN A 59 -30.83 -18.38 -6.20
N VAL A 60 -30.01 -17.75 -7.02
CA VAL A 60 -28.77 -17.11 -6.61
C VAL A 60 -29.00 -15.68 -6.13
N THR A 61 -29.92 -14.95 -6.78
CA THR A 61 -30.30 -13.59 -6.37
C THR A 61 -31.10 -13.57 -5.07
N ASN A 62 -31.69 -14.71 -4.66
CA ASN A 62 -32.43 -14.86 -3.41
C ASN A 62 -31.57 -15.30 -2.21
N SER A 63 -30.23 -15.30 -2.32
CA SER A 63 -29.39 -15.52 -1.15
C SER A 63 -29.62 -14.39 -0.15
N ASP A 64 -29.69 -14.71 1.13
CA ASP A 64 -29.84 -13.69 2.19
C ASP A 64 -28.71 -12.64 2.11
N GLU A 65 -27.53 -13.06 1.67
CA GLU A 65 -26.37 -12.16 1.49
C GLU A 65 -26.59 -11.16 0.36
N ALA A 66 -27.20 -11.55 -0.76
CA ALA A 66 -27.48 -10.64 -1.88
C ALA A 66 -28.44 -9.51 -1.51
N ARG A 67 -29.32 -9.74 -0.55
CA ARG A 67 -30.30 -8.75 -0.06
C ARG A 67 -29.75 -7.78 0.96
N LYS A 68 -28.64 -8.12 1.62
CA LYS A 68 -28.02 -7.24 2.62
C LYS A 68 -27.47 -5.97 1.99
N PRO A 69 -27.54 -4.83 2.69
CA PRO A 69 -26.82 -3.63 2.29
C PRO A 69 -25.32 -3.92 2.12
N LEU A 70 -24.69 -3.34 1.09
CA LEU A 70 -23.27 -3.55 0.81
C LEU A 70 -22.40 -3.22 2.04
N LYS A 71 -22.75 -2.20 2.81
CA LYS A 71 -22.02 -1.83 4.03
C LYS A 71 -21.99 -2.98 5.04
N GLU A 72 -23.12 -3.62 5.27
CA GLU A 72 -23.25 -4.74 6.22
C GLU A 72 -22.48 -5.97 5.72
N SER A 73 -22.71 -6.35 4.48
CA SER A 73 -22.06 -7.49 3.84
C SER A 73 -20.53 -7.31 3.79
N MET A 74 -20.04 -6.13 3.37
CA MET A 74 -18.60 -5.86 3.30
C MET A 74 -17.97 -5.79 4.69
N LYS A 75 -18.66 -5.25 5.70
CA LYS A 75 -18.19 -5.24 7.08
C LYS A 75 -18.01 -6.67 7.59
N ASN A 76 -18.99 -7.54 7.36
CA ASN A 76 -18.89 -8.95 7.71
C ASN A 76 -17.78 -9.67 6.96
N TRP A 77 -17.66 -9.45 5.65
CA TRP A 77 -16.59 -10.00 4.83
C TRP A 77 -15.19 -9.58 5.31
N LEU A 78 -15.00 -8.32 5.66
CA LEU A 78 -13.74 -7.82 6.24
C LEU A 78 -13.42 -8.56 7.54
N ARG A 79 -14.41 -8.77 8.42
CA ARG A 79 -14.23 -9.45 9.72
C ARG A 79 -13.88 -10.92 9.55
N VAL A 80 -14.59 -11.62 8.69
CA VAL A 80 -14.46 -13.08 8.55
C VAL A 80 -13.24 -13.46 7.72
N TYR A 81 -13.02 -12.78 6.59
CA TYR A 81 -11.98 -13.18 5.64
C TYR A 81 -10.71 -12.35 5.74
N LYS A 82 -10.79 -11.05 6.03
CA LYS A 82 -9.60 -10.20 5.96
C LYS A 82 -8.92 -10.02 7.31
N PHE A 83 -9.66 -9.97 8.40
CA PHE A 83 -9.08 -9.81 9.73
C PHE A 83 -8.06 -10.92 10.08
N PRO A 84 -8.35 -12.23 9.86
CA PRO A 84 -7.39 -13.29 10.15
C PRO A 84 -6.23 -13.39 9.12
N GLU A 85 -6.44 -12.88 7.88
CA GLU A 85 -5.47 -13.07 6.79
C GLU A 85 -4.39 -11.98 6.72
N VAL A 86 -4.71 -10.75 7.15
CA VAL A 86 -3.84 -9.61 6.92
C VAL A 86 -3.35 -8.98 8.22
N GLU A 87 -2.21 -8.28 8.13
CA GLU A 87 -1.75 -7.48 9.27
C GLU A 87 -2.74 -6.39 9.66
N ARG A 88 -2.78 -6.05 10.95
CA ARG A 88 -3.65 -5.04 11.56
C ARG A 88 -3.72 -3.75 10.77
N THR A 89 -2.57 -3.17 10.43
CA THR A 89 -2.48 -1.93 9.64
C THR A 89 -3.10 -2.03 8.24
N THR A 90 -3.10 -3.23 7.65
CA THR A 90 -3.74 -3.47 6.36
C THR A 90 -5.25 -3.58 6.52
N TYR A 91 -5.70 -4.26 7.58
CA TYR A 91 -7.11 -4.34 7.93
C TYR A 91 -7.70 -2.96 8.21
N ASP A 92 -7.05 -2.16 9.08
CA ASP A 92 -7.46 -0.79 9.40
C ASP A 92 -7.58 0.08 8.13
N ARG A 93 -6.65 -0.10 7.19
CA ARG A 93 -6.71 0.59 5.89
C ARG A 93 -7.90 0.14 5.04
N TYR A 94 -8.25 -1.15 5.03
CA TYR A 94 -9.42 -1.64 4.30
C TYR A 94 -10.71 -1.08 4.90
N GLU A 95 -10.83 -1.11 6.22
CA GLU A 95 -11.97 -0.57 6.94
C GLU A 95 -12.13 0.95 6.69
N CYS A 96 -11.05 1.71 6.82
CA CYS A 96 -11.02 3.14 6.50
C CYS A 96 -11.40 3.42 5.02
N THR A 97 -10.91 2.60 4.09
CA THR A 97 -11.26 2.71 2.67
C THR A 97 -12.77 2.43 2.45
N ALA A 98 -13.31 1.41 3.09
CA ALA A 98 -14.71 1.08 3.00
C ALA A 98 -15.61 2.21 3.57
N GLU A 99 -15.31 2.68 4.78
CA GLU A 99 -16.10 3.71 5.47
C GLU A 99 -16.12 5.05 4.74
N HIS A 100 -14.97 5.53 4.23
CA HIS A 100 -14.88 6.89 3.69
C HIS A 100 -14.99 6.96 2.16
N GLN A 101 -14.75 5.83 1.45
CA GLN A 101 -14.62 5.85 0.00
C GLN A 101 -15.63 4.95 -0.72
N ILE A 102 -16.29 4.02 -0.02
CA ILE A 102 -17.26 3.11 -0.64
C ILE A 102 -18.67 3.32 -0.07
N TYR A 103 -18.82 3.21 1.24
CA TYR A 103 -20.15 3.26 1.89
C TYR A 103 -20.94 4.55 1.65
N PRO A 104 -20.32 5.76 1.60
CA PRO A 104 -21.07 6.98 1.32
C PRO A 104 -21.72 7.02 -0.06
N TYR A 105 -21.34 6.14 -0.98
CA TYR A 105 -21.81 6.14 -2.35
C TYR A 105 -22.76 4.99 -2.68
N ILE A 106 -22.43 3.78 -2.21
CA ILE A 106 -23.18 2.55 -2.54
C ILE A 106 -23.45 1.66 -1.32
N GLY A 107 -23.13 2.10 -0.11
CA GLY A 107 -23.20 1.27 1.11
C GLY A 107 -24.59 0.79 1.47
N ASN A 108 -25.63 1.55 1.16
CA ASN A 108 -27.02 1.20 1.47
C ASN A 108 -27.70 0.35 0.39
N LYS A 109 -27.03 0.16 -0.77
CA LYS A 109 -27.59 -0.63 -1.86
C LYS A 109 -27.46 -2.11 -1.56
N PRO A 110 -28.49 -2.95 -1.82
CA PRO A 110 -28.34 -4.40 -1.72
C PRO A 110 -27.20 -4.90 -2.58
N VAL A 111 -26.41 -5.83 -2.05
CA VAL A 111 -25.19 -6.31 -2.75
C VAL A 111 -25.50 -6.91 -4.12
N GLY A 112 -26.62 -7.65 -4.21
CA GLY A 112 -27.07 -8.27 -5.47
C GLY A 112 -27.50 -7.27 -6.54
N ASP A 113 -27.86 -6.05 -6.14
CA ASP A 113 -28.35 -4.99 -7.03
C ASP A 113 -27.25 -4.03 -7.48
N VAL A 114 -26.02 -4.20 -6.98
CA VAL A 114 -24.89 -3.35 -7.39
C VAL A 114 -24.49 -3.66 -8.82
N THR A 115 -24.58 -2.66 -9.67
CA THR A 115 -24.27 -2.76 -11.10
C THR A 115 -22.88 -2.21 -11.43
N PRO A 116 -22.29 -2.57 -12.58
CA PRO A 116 -21.09 -1.92 -13.10
C PRO A 116 -21.22 -0.40 -13.20
N ALA A 117 -22.41 0.10 -13.53
CA ALA A 117 -22.68 1.54 -13.62
C ALA A 117 -22.56 2.25 -12.26
N ASP A 118 -23.00 1.62 -11.18
CA ASP A 118 -22.88 2.18 -9.82
C ASP A 118 -21.40 2.35 -9.44
N ILE A 119 -20.58 1.35 -9.74
CA ILE A 119 -19.14 1.37 -9.46
C ILE A 119 -18.46 2.44 -10.31
N LYS A 120 -18.77 2.54 -11.60
CA LYS A 120 -18.25 3.62 -12.46
C LYS A 120 -18.63 4.98 -11.93
N LYS A 121 -19.90 5.20 -11.51
CA LYS A 121 -20.37 6.45 -10.89
C LYS A 121 -19.60 6.78 -9.61
N LEU A 122 -19.32 5.78 -8.76
CA LEU A 122 -18.49 5.97 -7.56
C LEU A 122 -17.09 6.46 -7.92
N LEU A 123 -16.41 5.79 -8.85
CA LEU A 123 -15.06 6.17 -9.27
C LEU A 123 -15.02 7.55 -9.94
N THR A 124 -16.03 7.89 -10.75
CA THR A 124 -16.18 9.23 -11.35
C THR A 124 -16.41 10.29 -10.27
N LYS A 125 -17.24 10.01 -9.25
CA LYS A 125 -17.43 10.93 -8.12
C LYS A 125 -16.14 11.15 -7.33
N HIS A 126 -15.30 10.11 -7.15
CA HIS A 126 -13.97 10.27 -6.53
C HIS A 126 -13.10 11.23 -7.34
N MET A 127 -13.06 11.04 -8.66
CA MET A 127 -12.30 11.90 -9.57
C MET A 127 -12.78 13.36 -9.49
N ASN A 128 -14.09 13.59 -9.58
CA ASN A 128 -14.69 14.93 -9.55
C ASN A 128 -14.51 15.64 -8.18
N LYS A 129 -14.44 14.87 -7.08
CA LYS A 129 -14.11 15.40 -5.74
C LYS A 129 -12.63 15.65 -5.52
N GLY A 130 -11.78 15.42 -6.52
CA GLY A 130 -10.35 15.68 -6.44
C GLY A 130 -9.56 14.64 -5.62
N TYR A 131 -10.11 13.46 -5.35
CA TYR A 131 -9.38 12.39 -4.67
C TYR A 131 -8.13 12.00 -5.47
N ALA A 132 -7.05 11.69 -4.75
CA ALA A 132 -5.85 11.17 -5.39
C ALA A 132 -6.15 9.85 -6.13
N PHE A 133 -5.51 9.63 -7.27
CA PHE A 133 -5.63 8.37 -8.03
C PHE A 133 -5.40 7.14 -7.16
N THR A 134 -4.38 7.18 -6.29
CA THR A 134 -4.06 6.07 -5.37
C THR A 134 -5.19 5.79 -4.38
N THR A 135 -5.94 6.81 -3.96
CA THR A 135 -7.10 6.67 -3.07
C THR A 135 -8.23 5.93 -3.78
N SER A 136 -8.58 6.37 -5.00
CA SER A 136 -9.60 5.69 -5.82
C SER A 136 -9.20 4.27 -6.21
N LYS A 137 -7.90 4.04 -6.48
CA LYS A 137 -7.37 2.70 -6.77
C LYS A 137 -7.50 1.76 -5.57
N LYS A 138 -7.36 2.25 -4.33
CA LYS A 138 -7.61 1.44 -3.11
C LYS A 138 -9.06 1.00 -3.02
N ALA A 139 -10.02 1.91 -3.25
CA ALA A 139 -11.44 1.57 -3.26
C ALA A 139 -11.79 0.56 -4.36
N TYR A 140 -11.28 0.78 -5.58
CA TYR A 140 -11.43 -0.15 -6.69
C TYR A 140 -10.90 -1.55 -6.35
N SER A 141 -9.69 -1.63 -5.80
CA SER A 141 -9.06 -2.91 -5.45
C SER A 141 -9.83 -3.64 -4.35
N LEU A 142 -10.35 -2.91 -3.36
CA LEU A 142 -11.15 -3.49 -2.28
C LEU A 142 -12.48 -4.05 -2.82
N LEU A 143 -13.20 -3.29 -3.66
CA LEU A 143 -14.41 -3.74 -4.32
C LEU A 143 -14.16 -4.97 -5.20
N LYS A 144 -13.04 -4.99 -5.93
CA LYS A 144 -12.67 -6.13 -6.78
C LYS A 144 -12.47 -7.42 -5.99
N MET A 145 -11.79 -7.34 -4.83
CA MET A 145 -11.60 -8.47 -3.94
C MET A 145 -12.93 -8.95 -3.33
N PHE A 146 -13.74 -8.01 -2.85
CA PHE A 146 -15.03 -8.29 -2.23
C PHE A 146 -16.00 -8.98 -3.19
N PHE A 147 -16.27 -8.38 -4.34
CA PHE A 147 -17.21 -8.96 -5.31
C PHE A 147 -16.70 -10.25 -5.95
N LYS A 148 -15.38 -10.39 -6.11
CA LYS A 148 -14.80 -11.66 -6.55
C LYS A 148 -15.12 -12.79 -5.57
N GLN A 149 -14.95 -12.55 -4.27
CA GLN A 149 -15.23 -13.54 -3.23
C GLN A 149 -16.71 -13.92 -3.20
N LEU A 150 -17.61 -12.94 -3.14
CA LEU A 150 -19.05 -13.20 -3.13
C LEU A 150 -19.54 -13.96 -4.36
N TYR A 151 -18.98 -13.66 -5.52
CA TYR A 151 -19.29 -14.40 -6.75
C TYR A 151 -18.78 -15.85 -6.68
N GLN A 152 -17.56 -16.06 -6.18
CA GLN A 152 -16.97 -17.40 -6.02
C GLN A 152 -17.76 -18.26 -5.01
N GLU A 153 -18.27 -17.66 -3.95
CA GLU A 153 -19.12 -18.32 -2.95
C GLU A 153 -20.57 -18.50 -3.39
N GLY A 154 -20.93 -17.84 -4.46
CA GLY A 154 -22.26 -17.93 -4.96
C GLY A 154 -23.29 -17.04 -4.28
N ALA A 155 -22.86 -16.13 -3.49
CA ALA A 155 -23.73 -15.17 -2.83
C ALA A 155 -24.38 -14.17 -3.82
N ILE A 156 -23.76 -13.92 -4.96
CA ILE A 156 -24.29 -13.07 -6.03
C ILE A 156 -24.22 -13.76 -7.39
N PRO A 157 -25.19 -13.51 -8.30
CA PRO A 157 -25.25 -14.16 -9.60
C PRO A 157 -24.17 -13.72 -10.57
N ASN A 158 -23.77 -12.46 -10.50
CA ASN A 158 -22.82 -11.83 -11.39
C ASN A 158 -21.82 -11.00 -10.60
N ASN A 159 -20.57 -10.97 -11.07
CA ASN A 159 -19.57 -10.09 -10.49
C ASN A 159 -19.61 -8.71 -11.20
N PRO A 160 -20.07 -7.63 -10.55
CA PRO A 160 -20.16 -6.31 -11.18
C PRO A 160 -18.79 -5.70 -11.53
N MET A 161 -17.70 -6.25 -10.99
CA MET A 161 -16.33 -5.82 -11.28
C MET A 161 -15.69 -6.54 -12.47
N ALA A 162 -16.33 -7.57 -13.05
CA ALA A 162 -15.73 -8.41 -14.08
C ALA A 162 -15.30 -7.63 -15.34
N MET A 163 -16.11 -6.62 -15.72
CA MET A 163 -15.92 -5.81 -16.93
C MET A 163 -15.52 -4.35 -16.63
N ILE A 164 -15.02 -4.09 -15.42
CA ILE A 164 -14.60 -2.74 -15.04
C ILE A 164 -13.10 -2.70 -14.89
N ASP A 165 -12.47 -1.85 -15.69
CA ASP A 165 -11.08 -1.47 -15.51
C ASP A 165 -10.97 -0.12 -14.81
N MET A 166 -9.93 0.03 -14.03
CA MET A 166 -9.58 1.32 -13.45
C MET A 166 -9.10 2.26 -14.55
N THR A 167 -9.61 3.48 -14.58
CA THR A 167 -9.13 4.54 -15.48
C THR A 167 -7.60 4.65 -15.36
N LYS A 168 -6.91 4.77 -16.50
CA LYS A 168 -5.45 4.98 -16.50
C LYS A 168 -5.10 6.24 -15.73
N LYS A 169 -3.96 6.23 -15.02
CA LYS A 169 -3.53 7.32 -14.13
C LYS A 169 -3.51 8.68 -14.86
N ASP A 170 -2.99 8.70 -16.06
CA ASP A 170 -2.85 9.94 -16.83
C ASP A 170 -4.21 10.54 -17.17
N ASN A 171 -5.16 9.72 -17.64
CA ASN A 171 -6.52 10.14 -17.91
C ASN A 171 -7.28 10.60 -16.65
N TYR A 172 -7.02 9.93 -15.52
CA TYR A 172 -7.59 10.30 -14.22
C TYR A 172 -7.10 11.68 -13.77
N LEU A 173 -5.81 11.95 -13.92
CA LEU A 173 -5.20 13.22 -13.55
C LEU A 173 -5.59 14.34 -14.53
N ALA A 174 -5.60 14.07 -15.84
CA ALA A 174 -6.05 15.01 -16.86
C ALA A 174 -7.50 15.49 -16.62
N ALA A 175 -8.40 14.58 -16.20
CA ALA A 175 -9.77 14.92 -15.84
C ALA A 175 -9.88 15.82 -14.58
N GLN A 176 -8.80 15.91 -13.79
CA GLN A 176 -8.68 16.83 -12.63
C GLN A 176 -7.87 18.10 -12.96
N ASN A 177 -7.53 18.35 -14.23
CA ASN A 177 -6.62 19.40 -14.66
C ASN A 177 -5.24 19.31 -13.98
N LYS A 178 -4.75 18.09 -13.77
CA LYS A 178 -3.44 17.79 -13.15
C LYS A 178 -2.55 17.07 -14.16
N GLU A 179 -1.28 17.43 -14.18
CA GLU A 179 -0.28 16.73 -14.97
C GLU A 179 0.18 15.44 -14.30
N SER A 180 0.43 14.42 -15.10
CA SER A 180 1.09 13.21 -14.65
C SER A 180 2.60 13.42 -14.71
N LYS A 181 3.24 13.39 -13.52
CA LYS A 181 4.70 13.48 -13.42
C LYS A 181 5.32 12.09 -13.22
N PRO A 182 6.51 11.83 -13.76
CA PRO A 182 7.28 10.64 -13.43
C PRO A 182 7.44 10.50 -11.90
N GLN A 183 7.53 9.27 -11.42
CA GLN A 183 7.61 9.02 -9.97
C GLN A 183 8.86 9.64 -9.35
N CYS A 184 9.98 9.66 -10.08
CA CYS A 184 11.23 10.27 -9.62
C CYS A 184 11.11 11.80 -9.41
N ASP A 185 10.23 12.50 -10.17
CA ASP A 185 10.00 13.93 -9.98
C ASP A 185 9.06 14.24 -8.81
N LEU A 186 8.35 13.23 -8.31
CA LEU A 186 7.49 13.32 -7.13
C LEU A 186 8.24 13.01 -5.83
N VAL A 187 9.49 12.59 -5.92
CA VAL A 187 10.31 12.27 -4.75
C VAL A 187 10.78 13.54 -4.08
N VAL A 188 10.40 13.71 -2.82
CA VAL A 188 10.78 14.85 -2.01
C VAL A 188 12.13 14.58 -1.35
N VAL A 189 13.13 15.40 -1.67
CA VAL A 189 14.47 15.37 -1.09
C VAL A 189 14.79 16.70 -0.41
N PHE A 190 15.80 16.71 0.44
CA PHE A 190 16.37 17.93 1.00
C PHE A 190 17.55 18.41 0.14
N THR A 191 17.66 19.73 -0.07
CA THR A 191 18.85 20.34 -0.65
C THR A 191 19.95 20.47 0.42
N ASP A 192 21.17 20.80 -0.01
CA ASP A 192 22.29 20.99 0.92
C ASP A 192 22.03 22.17 1.85
N GLU A 193 21.49 23.28 1.32
CA GLU A 193 21.13 24.47 2.09
C GLU A 193 20.01 24.19 3.10
N GLU A 194 19.02 23.40 2.72
CA GLU A 194 17.96 22.98 3.65
C GLU A 194 18.53 22.10 4.78
N LEU A 195 19.41 21.17 4.45
CA LEU A 195 20.03 20.29 5.45
C LEU A 195 20.91 21.06 6.42
N GLU A 196 21.63 22.09 5.96
CA GLU A 196 22.44 22.92 6.83
C GLU A 196 21.56 23.70 7.80
N LYS A 197 20.52 24.38 7.32
CA LYS A 197 19.55 25.08 8.18
C LYS A 197 18.90 24.14 9.20
N ILE A 198 18.52 22.92 8.75
CA ILE A 198 17.96 21.92 9.64
C ILE A 198 18.96 21.49 10.69
N ARG A 199 20.25 21.33 10.33
CA ARG A 199 21.34 20.95 11.24
C ARG A 199 21.55 22.01 12.31
N GLU A 200 21.69 23.27 11.89
CA GLU A 200 21.88 24.41 12.80
C GLU A 200 20.75 24.52 13.82
N GLU A 201 19.49 24.41 13.36
CA GLU A 201 18.34 24.50 14.26
C GLU A 201 18.22 23.26 15.16
N ALA A 202 18.36 22.06 14.60
CA ALA A 202 18.17 20.78 15.29
C ALA A 202 19.14 20.59 16.47
N PHE A 203 20.36 21.16 16.38
CA PHE A 203 21.38 21.02 17.43
C PHE A 203 21.49 22.24 18.36
N LYS A 204 20.55 23.18 18.29
CA LYS A 204 20.47 24.29 19.25
C LYS A 204 20.35 23.79 20.69
N ARG A 205 21.01 24.51 21.59
CA ARG A 205 20.97 24.23 23.02
C ARG A 205 20.47 25.46 23.78
N PHE A 206 19.77 25.22 24.85
CA PHE A 206 19.42 26.25 25.83
C PHE A 206 20.69 26.75 26.56
N ALA A 207 20.59 27.87 27.27
CA ALA A 207 21.70 28.41 28.08
C ALA A 207 22.22 27.42 29.13
N ASN A 208 21.39 26.51 29.61
CA ASN A 208 21.76 25.42 30.55
C ASN A 208 22.41 24.20 29.87
N GLY A 209 22.72 24.29 28.57
CA GLY A 209 23.35 23.22 27.78
C GLY A 209 22.41 22.08 27.32
N LYS A 210 21.13 22.07 27.75
CA LYS A 210 20.18 21.05 27.30
C LYS A 210 19.78 21.28 25.84
N PRO A 211 19.55 20.23 25.03
CA PRO A 211 19.08 20.36 23.66
C PRO A 211 17.69 21.01 23.62
N VAL A 212 17.46 21.92 22.68
CA VAL A 212 16.14 22.50 22.41
C VAL A 212 15.21 21.42 21.85
N TYR A 213 15.75 20.60 20.94
CA TYR A 213 15.05 19.48 20.33
C TYR A 213 15.74 18.18 20.71
N GLN A 214 15.10 17.40 21.59
CA GLN A 214 15.64 16.11 22.03
C GLN A 214 15.74 15.12 20.88
N GLN A 215 16.80 14.32 20.89
CA GLN A 215 17.05 13.22 19.95
C GLN A 215 17.12 13.66 18.47
N SER A 216 17.50 14.89 18.22
CA SER A 216 17.59 15.43 16.85
C SER A 216 18.62 14.71 15.97
N ALA A 217 19.66 14.12 16.57
CA ALA A 217 20.65 13.32 15.86
C ALA A 217 20.02 12.13 15.12
N ALA A 218 18.81 11.68 15.51
CA ALA A 218 18.05 10.63 14.84
C ALA A 218 17.73 10.97 13.36
N TYR A 219 17.47 12.22 13.04
CA TYR A 219 17.19 12.64 11.65
C TYR A 219 18.43 12.51 10.77
N PHE A 220 19.58 12.86 11.31
CA PHE A 220 20.84 12.76 10.59
C PHE A 220 21.37 11.31 10.54
N LEU A 221 21.01 10.48 11.51
CA LEU A 221 21.22 9.03 11.41
C LEU A 221 20.42 8.45 10.24
N MET A 222 19.14 8.87 10.05
CA MET A 222 18.37 8.47 8.85
C MET A 222 19.01 8.96 7.55
N LEU A 223 19.57 10.17 7.53
CA LEU A 223 20.25 10.73 6.36
C LEU A 223 21.50 9.92 5.98
N ASN A 224 22.21 9.34 6.95
CA ASN A 224 23.46 8.62 6.74
C ASN A 224 23.29 7.10 6.59
N THR A 225 22.12 6.56 6.85
CA THR A 225 21.84 5.11 6.83
C THR A 225 20.68 4.72 5.91
N GLY A 226 19.88 5.68 5.49
CA GLY A 226 18.66 5.40 4.70
C GLY A 226 17.57 4.63 5.44
N LEU A 227 17.61 4.54 6.77
CA LEU A 227 16.61 3.87 7.59
C LEU A 227 15.21 4.45 7.39
N ARG A 228 14.18 3.59 7.47
CA ARG A 228 12.81 4.07 7.62
C ARG A 228 12.55 4.53 9.05
N ALA A 229 11.68 5.52 9.26
CA ALA A 229 11.38 6.01 10.61
C ALA A 229 10.94 4.89 11.58
N GLY A 230 10.13 3.94 11.12
CA GLY A 230 9.74 2.79 11.94
C GLY A 230 10.87 1.80 12.23
N GLU A 231 11.84 1.67 11.32
CA GLU A 231 13.06 0.88 11.55
C GLU A 231 13.92 1.55 12.62
N LEU A 232 14.20 2.84 12.46
CA LEU A 232 14.98 3.62 13.42
C LEU A 232 14.37 3.61 14.83
N CYS A 233 13.05 3.85 14.93
CA CYS A 233 12.36 3.77 16.23
C CYS A 233 12.37 2.37 16.86
N GLY A 234 12.68 1.31 16.09
CA GLY A 234 12.75 -0.06 16.55
C GLY A 234 14.13 -0.53 16.98
N ILE A 235 15.19 0.29 16.82
CA ILE A 235 16.55 -0.06 17.20
C ILE A 235 16.69 -0.02 18.73
N ILE A 236 17.28 -1.06 19.32
CA ILE A 236 17.80 -1.05 20.69
C ILE A 236 19.32 -0.93 20.66
N ASN A 237 19.93 -0.54 21.79
CA ASN A 237 21.38 -0.29 21.84
C ASN A 237 22.21 -1.51 21.49
N SER A 238 21.79 -2.72 21.86
CA SER A 238 22.46 -3.97 21.52
C SER A 238 22.34 -4.41 20.04
N ASP A 239 21.51 -3.74 19.23
CA ASP A 239 21.50 -3.97 17.79
C ASP A 239 22.68 -3.28 17.07
N ILE A 240 23.44 -2.43 17.78
CA ILE A 240 24.49 -1.58 17.21
C ILE A 240 25.85 -2.17 17.54
N ASP A 241 26.53 -2.64 16.52
CA ASP A 241 27.91 -3.10 16.58
C ASP A 241 28.82 -2.01 16.03
N LEU A 242 29.46 -1.25 16.93
CA LEU A 242 30.38 -0.17 16.54
C LEU A 242 31.75 -0.69 16.09
N GLU A 243 32.16 -1.88 16.53
CA GLU A 243 33.43 -2.49 16.13
C GLU A 243 33.37 -2.90 14.66
N ASN A 244 32.29 -3.59 14.25
CA ASN A 244 32.05 -3.98 12.88
C ASN A 244 31.35 -2.87 12.06
N ARG A 245 31.00 -1.76 12.68
CA ARG A 245 30.36 -0.57 12.04
C ARG A 245 29.04 -0.93 11.37
N VAL A 246 28.15 -1.61 12.07
CA VAL A 246 26.89 -2.09 11.51
C VAL A 246 25.75 -1.98 12.52
N ILE A 247 24.52 -1.77 12.01
CA ILE A 247 23.27 -1.94 12.77
C ILE A 247 22.56 -3.18 12.26
N HIS A 248 22.27 -4.13 13.13
CA HIS A 248 21.49 -5.33 12.86
C HIS A 248 19.99 -5.04 12.94
N LEU A 249 19.33 -4.75 11.82
CA LEU A 249 17.89 -4.45 11.81
C LEU A 249 17.05 -5.71 12.03
N GLN A 250 16.37 -5.78 13.17
CA GLN A 250 15.58 -6.94 13.57
C GLN A 250 14.08 -6.67 13.67
N ARG A 251 13.70 -5.44 13.99
CA ARG A 251 12.33 -5.05 14.31
C ARG A 251 11.98 -3.66 13.75
N GLY A 252 10.71 -3.35 13.77
CA GLY A 252 10.23 -2.02 13.42
C GLY A 252 9.03 -1.64 14.28
N VAL A 253 8.84 -0.35 14.46
CA VAL A 253 7.76 0.25 15.23
C VAL A 253 6.68 0.78 14.30
N LYS A 254 5.44 0.50 14.65
CA LYS A 254 4.25 0.99 13.94
C LYS A 254 3.23 1.50 14.95
N GLU A 255 2.46 2.51 14.53
CA GLU A 255 1.26 2.89 15.23
C GLU A 255 0.07 2.10 14.67
N VAL A 256 -0.72 1.53 15.55
CA VAL A 256 -1.91 0.75 15.20
C VAL A 256 -3.09 1.18 16.06
N HIS A 257 -4.31 1.03 15.55
CA HIS A 257 -5.50 1.26 16.34
C HIS A 257 -5.68 0.16 17.39
N VAL A 258 -6.06 0.55 18.60
CA VAL A 258 -6.49 -0.39 19.64
C VAL A 258 -7.84 -0.94 19.22
N ARG A 259 -8.07 -2.22 19.51
CA ARG A 259 -9.35 -2.88 19.28
C ARG A 259 -9.76 -3.69 20.50
N ASP A 260 -11.05 -3.62 20.79
CA ASP A 260 -11.68 -4.57 21.71
C ASP A 260 -12.31 -5.68 20.85
N GLY A 261 -11.68 -6.85 20.85
CA GLY A 261 -11.98 -7.89 19.85
C GLY A 261 -11.79 -7.40 18.42
N LEU A 262 -12.89 -7.26 17.69
CA LEU A 262 -12.92 -6.73 16.32
C LEU A 262 -13.36 -5.25 16.26
N GLU A 263 -13.89 -4.70 17.34
CA GLU A 263 -14.41 -3.34 17.36
C GLU A 263 -13.28 -2.32 17.46
N TYR A 264 -13.45 -1.23 16.73
CA TYR A 264 -12.53 -0.09 16.72
C TYR A 264 -12.63 0.67 18.05
N VAL A 265 -11.52 0.93 18.68
CA VAL A 265 -11.39 1.82 19.81
C VAL A 265 -10.67 3.08 19.35
N PRO A 266 -11.14 4.30 19.66
CA PRO A 266 -10.50 5.56 19.24
C PRO A 266 -9.22 5.84 20.02
N LYS A 267 -8.34 4.84 20.11
CA LYS A 267 -7.04 4.88 20.78
C LYS A 267 -5.99 4.27 19.86
N LEU A 268 -4.81 4.86 19.86
CA LEU A 268 -3.64 4.38 19.12
C LEU A 268 -2.64 3.78 20.11
N GLU A 269 -1.98 2.72 19.70
CA GLU A 269 -0.89 2.09 20.44
C GLU A 269 0.36 1.93 19.56
N VAL A 270 1.51 1.92 20.20
CA VAL A 270 2.79 1.64 19.56
C VAL A 270 2.99 0.12 19.57
N LYS A 271 3.08 -0.47 18.38
CA LYS A 271 3.35 -1.91 18.23
C LYS A 271 4.75 -2.14 17.67
N VAL A 272 5.55 -2.87 18.44
CA VAL A 272 6.83 -3.39 17.97
C VAL A 272 6.57 -4.72 17.27
N GLY A 273 7.11 -4.88 16.07
CA GLY A 273 6.91 -6.09 15.29
C GLY A 273 8.14 -6.50 14.49
N LYS A 274 8.17 -7.76 14.09
CA LYS A 274 9.20 -8.26 13.16
C LYS A 274 9.07 -7.53 11.83
N LEU A 275 10.18 -7.32 11.14
CA LEU A 275 10.20 -6.73 9.81
C LEU A 275 9.48 -7.64 8.80
N LYS A 276 8.69 -7.03 7.89
CA LYS A 276 7.73 -7.73 7.01
C LYS A 276 8.36 -8.74 6.05
N SER A 277 9.56 -8.48 5.56
CA SER A 277 10.22 -9.31 4.55
C SER A 277 11.60 -9.76 5.03
N LYS A 278 12.09 -10.86 4.46
CA LYS A 278 13.47 -11.30 4.69
C LYS A 278 14.49 -10.22 4.30
N THR A 279 14.21 -9.44 3.26
CA THR A 279 15.04 -8.32 2.79
C THR A 279 15.00 -7.10 3.71
N SER A 280 13.99 -6.98 4.57
CA SER A 280 13.92 -5.91 5.57
C SER A 280 14.81 -6.19 6.77
N LYS A 281 15.04 -7.46 7.14
CA LYS A 281 16.13 -7.84 8.04
C LYS A 281 17.42 -7.73 7.26
N ARG A 282 18.26 -6.80 7.65
CA ARG A 282 19.53 -6.53 6.99
C ARG A 282 20.50 -5.87 7.97
N ASP A 283 21.73 -5.96 7.64
CA ASP A 283 22.78 -5.19 8.28
C ASP A 283 22.95 -3.85 7.56
N VAL A 284 22.94 -2.77 8.32
CA VAL A 284 23.06 -1.41 7.80
C VAL A 284 24.45 -0.90 8.15
N PRO A 285 25.33 -0.67 7.15
CA PRO A 285 26.68 -0.17 7.40
C PRO A 285 26.66 1.27 7.95
N LEU A 286 27.58 1.55 8.84
CA LEU A 286 27.76 2.84 9.50
C LEU A 286 29.00 3.58 8.96
N ASN A 287 28.80 4.78 8.44
CA ASN A 287 29.88 5.73 8.20
C ASN A 287 30.17 6.55 9.49
N ASP A 288 31.25 7.35 9.48
CA ASP A 288 31.67 8.12 10.65
C ASP A 288 30.57 9.05 11.15
N ASN A 289 29.85 9.72 10.25
CA ASN A 289 28.74 10.61 10.60
C ASN A 289 27.59 9.84 11.29
N ALA A 290 27.31 8.60 10.84
CA ALA A 290 26.28 7.77 11.48
C ALA A 290 26.70 7.37 12.90
N ILE A 291 27.97 7.01 13.10
CA ILE A 291 28.53 6.68 14.42
C ILE A 291 28.48 7.93 15.34
N GLU A 292 28.84 9.09 14.83
CA GLU A 292 28.72 10.34 15.59
C GLU A 292 27.27 10.57 16.04
N MET A 293 26.28 10.38 15.15
CA MET A 293 24.88 10.57 15.51
C MET A 293 24.40 9.55 16.57
N ILE A 294 24.86 8.33 16.50
CA ILE A 294 24.58 7.29 17.54
C ILE A 294 25.16 7.72 18.89
N ASN A 295 26.41 8.16 18.92
CA ASN A 295 27.06 8.62 20.14
C ASN A 295 26.30 9.81 20.75
N ARG A 296 25.94 10.81 19.96
CA ARG A 296 25.11 11.95 20.41
C ARG A 296 23.78 11.52 21.00
N LEU A 297 23.09 10.51 20.41
CA LEU A 297 21.84 9.97 20.94
C LEU A 297 22.07 9.28 22.29
N ARG A 298 23.15 8.51 22.43
CA ARG A 298 23.53 7.83 23.69
C ARG A 298 23.96 8.83 24.77
N GLU A 299 24.64 9.92 24.40
CA GLU A 299 24.98 11.01 25.32
C GLU A 299 23.75 11.72 25.85
N GLU A 300 22.71 11.89 25.03
CA GLU A 300 21.46 12.51 25.48
C GLU A 300 20.67 11.60 26.42
N VAL A 301 20.48 10.32 26.04
CA VAL A 301 19.70 9.34 26.79
C VAL A 301 20.23 7.93 26.51
N TYR A 302 20.82 7.30 27.51
CA TYR A 302 21.18 5.89 27.47
C TYR A 302 20.57 5.17 28.66
N LEU A 303 19.67 4.23 28.38
CA LEU A 303 18.90 3.47 29.40
C LEU A 303 19.38 2.03 29.55
N GLY A 304 20.38 1.60 28.81
CA GLY A 304 20.96 0.24 28.79
C GLY A 304 20.88 -0.43 27.43
N GLU A 305 21.55 -1.58 27.30
CA GLU A 305 21.71 -2.29 26.01
C GLU A 305 20.38 -2.77 25.41
N ASP A 306 19.46 -3.29 26.24
CA ASP A 306 18.15 -3.79 25.79
C ASP A 306 17.08 -2.71 25.68
N LYS A 307 17.47 -1.44 25.73
CA LYS A 307 16.56 -0.30 25.65
C LYS A 307 16.65 0.38 24.29
N PRO A 308 15.56 1.06 23.86
CA PRO A 308 15.56 1.76 22.59
C PRO A 308 16.70 2.78 22.50
N LEU A 309 17.32 2.91 21.32
CA LEU A 309 18.25 3.97 21.02
C LEU A 309 17.58 5.36 21.10
N ILE A 310 16.29 5.41 20.75
CA ILE A 310 15.45 6.60 20.79
C ILE A 310 14.24 6.29 21.70
N PRO A 311 14.39 6.36 23.03
CA PRO A 311 13.29 6.12 23.95
C PRO A 311 12.29 7.29 23.95
N ASP A 312 11.04 7.00 24.30
CA ASP A 312 10.06 8.00 24.69
C ASP A 312 10.33 8.48 26.13
N GLU A 313 9.49 9.37 26.64
CA GLU A 313 9.58 9.92 28.01
C GLU A 313 9.44 8.85 29.11
N ASN A 314 8.86 7.68 28.79
CA ASN A 314 8.69 6.55 29.71
C ASN A 314 9.76 5.45 29.51
N GLY A 315 10.75 5.68 28.64
CA GLY A 315 11.78 4.68 28.31
C GLY A 315 11.33 3.60 27.33
N ASN A 316 10.16 3.74 26.70
CA ASN A 316 9.63 2.83 25.71
C ASN A 316 10.04 3.25 24.28
N PHE A 317 9.67 2.42 23.29
CA PHE A 317 9.88 2.75 21.87
C PHE A 317 9.12 4.00 21.45
N THR A 318 9.83 4.96 20.86
CA THR A 318 9.24 6.20 20.33
C THR A 318 8.27 5.89 19.17
N ASN A 319 7.08 6.53 19.20
CA ASN A 319 6.15 6.49 18.09
C ASN A 319 6.72 7.28 16.89
N PRO A 320 6.81 6.68 15.67
CA PRO A 320 7.27 7.37 14.47
C PRO A 320 6.48 8.65 14.14
N ARG A 321 5.19 8.73 14.53
CA ARG A 321 4.38 9.95 14.40
C ARG A 321 4.90 11.06 15.32
N ASN A 322 5.24 10.76 16.56
CA ASN A 322 5.78 11.74 17.49
C ASN A 322 7.15 12.25 17.03
N MET A 323 8.01 11.36 16.53
CA MET A 323 9.26 11.72 15.89
C MET A 323 9.05 12.68 14.71
N ARG A 324 8.10 12.40 13.84
CA ARG A 324 7.75 13.29 12.71
C ARG A 324 7.23 14.64 13.19
N ASN A 325 6.35 14.67 14.19
CA ASN A 325 5.80 15.91 14.71
C ASN A 325 6.87 16.76 15.39
N ARG A 326 7.84 16.16 16.06
CA ARG A 326 9.03 16.86 16.59
C ARG A 326 9.87 17.45 15.45
N PHE A 327 10.07 16.71 14.36
CA PHE A 327 10.76 17.23 13.19
C PHE A 327 10.05 18.41 12.52
N TYR A 328 8.73 18.39 12.46
CA TYR A 328 7.95 19.50 11.92
C TYR A 328 8.16 20.80 12.71
N ARG A 329 8.33 20.75 14.04
CA ARG A 329 8.66 21.94 14.84
C ARG A 329 10.00 22.57 14.45
N ILE A 330 10.99 21.74 14.05
CA ILE A 330 12.27 22.24 13.52
C ILE A 330 12.04 22.95 12.19
N LEU A 331 11.27 22.37 11.28
CA LEU A 331 10.95 22.98 9.98
C LEU A 331 10.17 24.28 10.14
N ASP A 332 9.20 24.32 11.05
CA ASP A 332 8.43 25.53 11.35
C ASP A 332 9.34 26.67 11.88
N ALA A 333 10.29 26.35 12.76
CA ALA A 333 11.22 27.33 13.34
C ALA A 333 12.14 28.00 12.31
N ILE A 334 12.42 27.32 11.20
CA ILE A 334 13.27 27.85 10.11
C ILE A 334 12.48 28.21 8.84
N GLY A 335 11.13 28.19 8.90
CA GLY A 335 10.27 28.58 7.80
C GLY A 335 10.32 27.65 6.58
N LEU A 336 10.69 26.37 6.75
CA LEU A 336 10.70 25.39 5.65
C LEU A 336 9.37 24.64 5.57
N PRO A 337 8.94 24.28 4.36
CA PRO A 337 7.72 23.47 4.17
C PRO A 337 7.88 22.09 4.79
N HIS A 338 6.78 21.53 5.31
CA HIS A 338 6.77 20.20 5.91
C HIS A 338 7.15 19.13 4.88
N LYS A 339 8.30 18.51 5.06
CA LYS A 339 8.73 17.29 4.37
C LYS A 339 8.71 16.14 5.37
N GLY A 340 8.10 15.01 4.99
CA GLY A 340 8.02 13.85 5.87
C GLY A 340 9.39 13.22 6.11
N LEU A 341 9.54 12.45 7.20
CA LEU A 341 10.81 11.77 7.56
C LEU A 341 11.37 10.89 6.43
N HIS A 342 10.52 10.42 5.53
CA HIS A 342 10.97 9.63 4.37
C HIS A 342 11.86 10.43 3.41
N ALA A 343 11.78 11.77 3.46
CA ALA A 343 12.65 12.64 2.67
C ALA A 343 14.14 12.45 3.00
N PHE A 344 14.51 12.14 4.25
CA PHE A 344 15.91 11.82 4.61
C PHE A 344 16.40 10.58 3.87
N ARG A 345 15.58 9.52 3.85
CA ARG A 345 15.91 8.29 3.11
C ARG A 345 15.96 8.54 1.59
N HIS A 346 15.08 9.36 1.06
CA HIS A 346 15.12 9.76 -0.34
C HIS A 346 16.38 10.55 -0.67
N THR A 347 16.75 11.48 0.19
CA THR A 347 17.98 12.27 0.05
C THR A 347 19.22 11.38 0.09
N PHE A 348 19.30 10.44 1.05
CA PHE A 348 20.36 9.43 1.11
C PHE A 348 20.49 8.66 -0.22
N ALA A 349 19.41 8.09 -0.71
CA ALA A 349 19.42 7.31 -1.93
C ALA A 349 19.81 8.14 -3.17
N THR A 350 19.22 9.33 -3.30
CA THR A 350 19.50 10.24 -4.42
C THR A 350 20.96 10.67 -4.45
N ARG A 351 21.53 11.00 -3.29
CA ARG A 351 22.96 11.37 -3.18
C ARG A 351 23.88 10.22 -3.57
N LEU A 352 23.60 9.00 -3.11
CA LEU A 352 24.42 7.84 -3.44
C LEU A 352 24.38 7.48 -4.93
N ILE A 353 23.24 7.65 -5.58
CA ILE A 353 23.10 7.37 -7.03
C ILE A 353 23.73 8.49 -7.86
N ASN A 354 23.50 9.74 -7.50
CA ASN A 354 24.02 10.88 -8.26
C ASN A 354 25.52 11.16 -7.99
N GLY A 355 26.05 10.60 -6.92
CA GLY A 355 27.42 10.77 -6.47
C GLY A 355 27.58 11.87 -5.42
N VAL A 356 28.52 11.64 -4.52
CA VAL A 356 28.89 12.55 -3.43
C VAL A 356 30.33 12.98 -3.67
N LYS A 357 30.58 14.31 -3.69
CA LYS A 357 31.93 14.87 -3.76
C LYS A 357 32.73 14.44 -2.53
N GLN A 358 33.91 13.92 -2.77
CA GLN A 358 34.86 13.55 -1.74
C GLN A 358 35.80 14.75 -1.42
N PRO A 359 36.52 14.73 -0.29
CA PRO A 359 37.47 15.79 0.06
C PRO A 359 38.59 15.99 -0.96
N ASP A 360 38.93 14.95 -1.71
CA ASP A 360 39.92 14.98 -2.79
C ASP A 360 39.38 15.51 -4.13
N GLY A 361 38.11 15.96 -4.15
CA GLY A 361 37.42 16.47 -5.33
C GLY A 361 36.84 15.41 -6.24
N SER A 362 37.08 14.12 -5.99
CA SER A 362 36.46 13.02 -6.74
C SER A 362 34.96 12.90 -6.44
N VAL A 363 34.21 12.26 -7.32
CA VAL A 363 32.78 11.97 -7.10
C VAL A 363 32.60 10.47 -6.98
N LYS A 364 32.12 10.02 -5.81
CA LYS A 364 31.83 8.60 -5.55
C LYS A 364 30.35 8.35 -5.64
N ALA A 365 29.93 7.48 -6.57
CA ALA A 365 28.54 7.07 -6.75
C ALA A 365 28.40 5.55 -6.59
N LEU A 366 27.23 5.10 -6.23
CA LEU A 366 26.86 3.68 -6.16
C LEU A 366 25.89 3.33 -7.28
N SER A 367 25.96 2.07 -7.73
CA SER A 367 24.97 1.56 -8.67
C SER A 367 23.58 1.48 -8.03
N VAL A 368 22.53 1.55 -8.85
CA VAL A 368 21.12 1.43 -8.39
C VAL A 368 20.91 0.14 -7.60
N LYS A 369 21.55 -0.95 -8.00
CA LYS A 369 21.49 -2.24 -7.31
C LYS A 369 22.08 -2.17 -5.90
N GLN A 370 23.27 -1.59 -5.73
CA GLN A 370 23.88 -1.40 -4.41
C GLN A 370 23.03 -0.52 -3.49
N VAL A 371 22.46 0.56 -4.02
CA VAL A 371 21.55 1.42 -3.24
C VAL A 371 20.26 0.67 -2.88
N ALA A 372 19.71 -0.17 -3.76
CA ALA A 372 18.55 -1.01 -3.47
C ALA A 372 18.84 -2.00 -2.32
N GLU A 373 20.01 -2.61 -2.30
CA GLU A 373 20.47 -3.52 -1.22
C GLU A 373 20.59 -2.77 0.11
N LEU A 374 21.26 -1.61 0.14
CA LEU A 374 21.36 -0.76 1.34
C LEU A 374 20.00 -0.36 1.89
N LEU A 375 19.06 -0.03 1.00
CA LEU A 375 17.71 0.34 1.37
C LEU A 375 16.83 -0.85 1.79
N GLY A 376 17.22 -2.09 1.49
CA GLY A 376 16.40 -3.28 1.69
C GLY A 376 15.14 -3.27 0.80
N HIS A 377 15.28 -2.88 -0.46
CA HIS A 377 14.24 -3.04 -1.47
C HIS A 377 14.24 -4.47 -2.00
N THR A 378 13.05 -5.02 -2.24
CA THR A 378 12.89 -6.40 -2.74
C THR A 378 13.42 -6.55 -4.16
N THR A 379 13.32 -5.48 -4.96
CA THR A 379 13.83 -5.40 -6.34
C THR A 379 14.49 -4.04 -6.57
N SER A 380 15.47 -3.99 -7.48
CA SER A 380 16.11 -2.73 -7.91
C SER A 380 15.17 -1.82 -8.69
N GLU A 381 14.13 -2.38 -9.33
CA GLU A 381 13.10 -1.61 -10.05
C GLU A 381 12.46 -0.51 -9.19
N ILE A 382 12.22 -0.78 -7.90
CA ILE A 382 11.69 0.22 -6.97
C ILE A 382 12.66 1.40 -6.87
N THR A 383 13.95 1.13 -6.72
CA THR A 383 15.00 2.17 -6.63
C THR A 383 15.11 2.93 -7.95
N GLU A 384 15.06 2.24 -9.07
CA GLU A 384 15.12 2.84 -10.40
C GLU A 384 13.95 3.80 -10.65
N ILE A 385 12.71 3.36 -10.41
CA ILE A 385 11.50 4.16 -10.61
C ILE A 385 11.51 5.44 -9.76
N TYR A 386 12.05 5.37 -8.53
CA TYR A 386 12.02 6.50 -7.60
C TYR A 386 13.20 7.45 -7.73
N TYR A 387 14.39 6.97 -8.11
CA TYR A 387 15.61 7.76 -7.97
C TYR A 387 16.37 7.99 -9.29
N VAL A 388 16.10 7.19 -10.32
CA VAL A 388 16.75 7.38 -11.61
C VAL A 388 15.89 8.28 -12.48
N LYS A 389 16.37 9.52 -12.70
CA LYS A 389 15.80 10.39 -13.74
C LYS A 389 16.21 9.86 -15.10
N ARG A 390 15.27 9.79 -16.02
CA ARG A 390 15.57 9.55 -17.44
C ARG A 390 16.22 10.81 -18.02
N ASP A 391 17.51 10.91 -17.84
CA ASP A 391 18.31 11.99 -18.41
C ASP A 391 19.02 11.43 -19.65
N THR A 392 18.52 11.82 -20.80
CA THR A 392 19.11 11.42 -22.09
C THR A 392 20.52 12.01 -22.28
N THR A 393 20.87 13.07 -21.57
CA THR A 393 22.21 13.65 -21.62
C THR A 393 23.26 12.73 -21.00
N ARG A 394 22.86 11.85 -20.05
CA ARG A 394 23.73 10.81 -19.51
C ARG A 394 24.05 9.68 -20.50
N LEU A 395 23.26 9.58 -21.56
CA LEU A 395 23.49 8.59 -22.64
C LEU A 395 24.40 9.16 -23.74
N ALA A 396 24.58 10.47 -23.78
CA ALA A 396 25.48 11.12 -24.73
C ALA A 396 26.91 10.64 -24.48
N GLY A 397 27.55 10.14 -25.51
CA GLY A 397 28.93 9.63 -25.45
C GLY A 397 29.08 8.19 -24.97
N LEU A 398 28.01 7.52 -24.47
CA LEU A 398 28.13 6.11 -24.04
C LEU A 398 28.42 5.13 -25.18
N THR A 399 28.08 5.51 -26.39
CA THR A 399 28.34 4.71 -27.61
C THR A 399 29.60 5.16 -28.35
N ASP A 400 30.27 6.23 -27.88
CA ASP A 400 31.49 6.72 -28.48
C ASP A 400 32.60 5.67 -28.29
N GLY A 401 33.20 5.21 -29.40
CA GLY A 401 34.22 4.16 -29.39
C GLY A 401 33.70 2.74 -29.63
N PHE A 402 32.39 2.53 -29.72
CA PHE A 402 31.82 1.27 -30.18
C PHE A 402 31.62 1.35 -31.71
N ASN A 403 32.55 0.78 -32.48
CA ASN A 403 32.41 0.54 -33.91
C ASN A 403 31.65 -0.79 -34.10
N LEU A 404 30.33 -0.71 -34.23
CA LEU A 404 29.45 -1.87 -34.48
C LEU A 404 29.34 -2.17 -35.95
#